data_7c729fe35a40b320f16a7449411e6947
#
_entry.id   7c729fe35a40b320f16a7449411e6947
#
_cell.length_a   1.000
_cell.length_b   1.000
_cell.length_c   1.000
_cell.angle_alpha   90.00
_cell.angle_beta   90.00
_cell.angle_gamma   90.00
#
_symmetry.space_group_name_H-M   'P 1'
#
loop_
_entity.id
_entity.type
_entity.pdbx_description
1 polymer ?
#
loop_
_entity_poly.entity_id
_entity_poly.type
_entity_poly.pdbx_seq_one_letter_code
_entity_poly.pdbx_strand_id
1 'polypeptide(L)'
;MSLQQRRLLFYSFILLFLMIAPLAILYATGRTINWRQFEIQKTGSMIIETEPANADIFLNAKRPNLFFNQIFQRNSLAKTNTRLTNLAPATYQLRLELSGYIPWERKTVVKANEVTNIGPIRLFKNSKPELQYNLEKQDFLTSADGRTVLTITGTTVTVFQVQEKKEFKLTLNLPTNPSIFWSENQENFVLNDTYIINRQAEIIDNLTTSLSFPPSFVRWGNDRSDEIYYIEKNKLFRFIFANNKNEEVIDINALLRSGDLYDYKVDNNHVHFALKKTSAAEIVVLYLNSPRQATAPLPDGTYHFISDAKNKILLLETKKKDLYLLEQPLPLFFSPRVTLVAKNYTVGWWDKNKVLYATPFEIREWNDNHEKLISRFGEGIIGVGQLRKNNEILLATKDNIQIIESGGELFNQTVSLLSGVEIAKLLLVNENDLYFIGNYNNTYGIYKLEF
;
A
#
# COMPACT_ATOMS: atom_id res chain seq x y z
N MET A 1 8.53 51.98 58.36
CA MET A 1 8.40 52.52 56.97
C MET A 1 7.95 53.97 57.06
N SER A 2 8.73 54.94 56.53
CA SER A 2 8.34 56.33 56.51
C SER A 2 7.17 56.60 55.58
N LEU A 3 6.45 57.72 55.80
CA LEU A 3 5.30 58.13 54.96
C LEU A 3 5.70 58.27 53.49
N GLN A 4 6.92 58.72 53.23
CA GLN A 4 7.49 58.82 51.88
C GLN A 4 7.73 57.48 51.20
N GLN A 5 8.20 56.50 51.97
CA GLN A 5 8.41 55.12 51.44
C GLN A 5 7.06 54.43 51.10
N ARG A 6 6.00 54.69 51.86
CA ARG A 6 4.67 54.15 51.58
C ARG A 6 4.09 54.78 50.33
N ARG A 7 4.24 56.09 50.12
CA ARG A 7 3.79 56.75 48.87
C ARG A 7 4.58 56.31 47.63
N LEU A 8 5.89 56.16 47.73
CA LEU A 8 6.70 55.64 46.67
C LEU A 8 6.28 54.24 46.26
N LEU A 9 6.06 53.37 47.25
CA LEU A 9 5.61 52.00 47.03
C LEU A 9 4.24 51.93 46.40
N PHE A 10 3.31 52.79 46.83
CA PHE A 10 1.96 52.91 46.27
C PHE A 10 2.00 53.33 44.78
N TYR A 11 2.75 54.37 44.46
CA TYR A 11 2.89 54.84 43.08
C TYR A 11 3.64 53.83 42.20
N SER A 12 4.60 53.10 42.71
CA SER A 12 5.27 52.05 41.97
C SER A 12 4.36 50.88 41.63
N PHE A 13 3.44 50.48 42.55
CA PHE A 13 2.42 49.49 42.26
C PHE A 13 1.41 49.96 41.22
N ILE A 14 0.97 51.23 41.30
CA ILE A 14 0.07 51.79 40.29
C ILE A 14 0.76 51.76 38.90
N LEU A 15 2.01 52.21 38.83
CA LEU A 15 2.77 52.21 37.57
C LEU A 15 2.93 50.79 37.02
N LEU A 16 3.28 49.81 37.89
CA LEU A 16 3.40 48.42 37.52
C LEU A 16 2.08 47.83 37.02
N PHE A 17 0.96 48.16 37.70
CA PHE A 17 -0.37 47.72 37.27
C PHE A 17 -0.72 48.31 35.88
N LEU A 18 -0.50 49.58 35.67
CA LEU A 18 -0.76 50.21 34.37
C LEU A 18 0.10 49.67 33.23
N MET A 19 1.28 49.13 33.50
CA MET A 19 2.12 48.46 32.49
C MET A 19 1.65 47.02 32.25
N ILE A 20 1.33 46.27 33.27
CA ILE A 20 1.00 44.83 33.16
C ILE A 20 -0.44 44.59 32.70
N ALA A 21 -1.43 45.39 33.21
CA ALA A 21 -2.83 45.14 32.92
C ALA A 21 -3.16 45.21 31.40
N PRO A 22 -2.72 46.21 30.62
CA PRO A 22 -2.97 46.21 29.17
C PRO A 22 -2.38 44.99 28.44
N LEU A 23 -1.19 44.55 28.81
CA LEU A 23 -0.57 43.35 28.23
C LEU A 23 -1.34 42.06 28.57
N ALA A 24 -1.83 41.97 29.82
CA ALA A 24 -2.66 40.84 30.23
C ALA A 24 -4.00 40.80 29.49
N ILE A 25 -4.63 41.97 29.28
CA ILE A 25 -5.90 42.11 28.54
C ILE A 25 -5.67 41.73 27.06
N LEU A 26 -4.60 42.21 26.42
CA LEU A 26 -4.23 41.84 25.03
C LEU A 26 -4.05 40.34 24.92
N TYR A 27 -3.29 39.76 25.85
CA TYR A 27 -3.06 38.30 25.86
C TYR A 27 -4.38 37.53 26.07
N ALA A 28 -5.20 37.91 27.02
CA ALA A 28 -6.51 37.27 27.34
C ALA A 28 -7.51 37.37 26.17
N THR A 29 -7.45 38.46 25.39
CA THR A 29 -8.30 38.67 24.20
C THR A 29 -7.76 38.05 22.92
N GLY A 30 -6.65 37.27 23.00
CA GLY A 30 -6.05 36.64 21.84
C GLY A 30 -5.45 37.64 20.86
N ARG A 31 -4.85 38.70 21.36
CA ARG A 31 -4.17 39.72 20.55
C ARG A 31 -2.71 39.83 20.93
N THR A 32 -1.88 40.15 19.95
CA THR A 32 -0.43 40.39 20.14
C THR A 32 -0.02 41.70 19.48
N ILE A 33 1.08 42.26 19.95
CA ILE A 33 1.63 43.48 19.36
C ILE A 33 2.69 43.06 18.33
N ASN A 34 2.50 43.49 17.10
CA ASN A 34 3.55 43.39 16.07
C ASN A 34 4.55 44.56 16.28
N TRP A 35 5.64 44.27 16.96
CA TRP A 35 6.66 45.31 17.27
C TRP A 35 7.33 45.94 16.06
N ARG A 36 7.24 45.32 14.87
CA ARG A 36 7.80 45.90 13.62
C ARG A 36 6.90 47.01 13.02
N GLN A 37 5.58 46.87 13.20
CA GLN A 37 4.58 47.75 12.62
C GLN A 37 3.83 48.57 13.69
N PHE A 38 4.06 48.27 14.97
CA PHE A 38 3.34 48.84 16.11
C PHE A 38 1.81 48.68 16.03
N GLU A 39 1.38 47.55 15.44
CA GLU A 39 -0.04 47.24 15.29
C GLU A 39 -0.47 46.08 16.21
N ILE A 40 -1.70 46.20 16.72
CA ILE A 40 -2.34 45.10 17.48
C ILE A 40 -2.98 44.17 16.48
N GLN A 41 -2.45 42.97 16.37
CA GLN A 41 -2.99 41.95 15.50
C GLN A 41 -3.67 40.82 16.30
N LYS A 42 -4.70 40.21 15.71
CA LYS A 42 -5.36 39.05 16.27
C LYS A 42 -4.47 37.83 16.08
N THR A 43 -4.43 36.93 17.05
CA THR A 43 -3.66 35.69 16.99
C THR A 43 -4.52 34.53 16.54
N GLY A 44 -3.87 33.45 16.12
CA GLY A 44 -4.47 32.13 15.93
C GLY A 44 -3.99 31.15 16.96
N SER A 45 -4.45 29.91 16.86
CA SER A 45 -3.99 28.79 17.67
C SER A 45 -3.76 27.55 16.82
N MET A 46 -2.95 26.62 17.32
CA MET A 46 -2.61 25.37 16.65
C MET A 46 -2.80 24.21 17.63
N ILE A 47 -3.58 23.22 17.24
CA ILE A 47 -3.70 21.95 17.96
C ILE A 47 -2.79 20.95 17.23
N ILE A 48 -1.90 20.30 17.98
CA ILE A 48 -0.93 19.35 17.43
C ILE A 48 -1.10 18.02 18.16
N GLU A 49 -1.47 17.00 17.40
CA GLU A 49 -1.68 15.66 17.91
C GLU A 49 -0.79 14.68 17.17
N THR A 50 -0.12 13.78 17.91
CA THR A 50 0.72 12.73 17.36
C THR A 50 0.45 11.37 17.98
N GLU A 51 0.72 10.34 17.26
CA GLU A 51 0.78 8.95 17.72
C GLU A 51 2.16 8.37 17.37
N PRO A 52 3.01 8.05 18.40
CA PRO A 52 2.76 8.26 19.83
C PRO A 52 2.80 9.74 20.26
N ALA A 53 2.23 10.00 21.43
CA ALA A 53 2.21 11.33 22.06
C ALA A 53 3.59 11.72 22.64
N ASN A 54 3.68 12.97 23.13
CA ASN A 54 4.85 13.52 23.81
C ASN A 54 6.08 13.80 22.92
N ALA A 55 5.89 13.98 21.63
CA ALA A 55 6.95 14.50 20.76
C ALA A 55 7.26 15.98 21.10
N ASP A 56 8.52 16.35 21.02
CA ASP A 56 8.97 17.73 21.16
C ASP A 56 8.54 18.56 19.96
N ILE A 57 8.01 19.76 20.20
CA ILE A 57 7.51 20.67 19.15
C ILE A 57 8.54 21.76 18.89
N PHE A 58 8.84 22.00 17.60
CA PHE A 58 9.66 23.11 17.15
C PHE A 58 8.88 23.94 16.11
N LEU A 59 8.82 25.26 16.33
CA LEU A 59 8.27 26.23 15.38
C LEU A 59 9.41 27.11 14.89
N ASN A 60 9.68 27.13 13.56
CA ASN A 60 10.80 27.85 12.96
C ASN A 60 12.13 27.57 13.68
N ALA A 61 12.43 26.30 13.93
CA ALA A 61 13.58 25.78 14.66
C ALA A 61 13.70 26.22 16.13
N LYS A 62 12.69 26.86 16.71
CA LYS A 62 12.63 27.26 18.11
C LYS A 62 11.56 26.44 18.84
N ARG A 63 11.86 26.03 20.07
CA ARG A 63 10.87 25.41 20.94
C ARG A 63 9.89 26.47 21.46
N PRO A 64 8.57 26.34 21.22
CA PRO A 64 7.61 27.27 21.75
C PRO A 64 7.54 27.12 23.28
N ASN A 65 7.72 28.22 23.99
CA ASN A 65 7.53 28.27 25.41
C ASN A 65 6.06 28.59 25.71
N LEU A 66 5.40 27.79 26.53
CA LEU A 66 4.08 28.12 27.05
C LEU A 66 4.25 29.29 28.04
N PHE A 67 3.58 30.40 27.77
CA PHE A 67 3.74 31.65 28.54
C PHE A 67 3.66 31.47 30.07
N PHE A 68 2.72 30.67 30.55
CA PHE A 68 2.60 30.34 31.98
C PHE A 68 3.78 29.58 32.57
N ASN A 69 4.49 28.76 31.77
CA ASN A 69 5.64 28.01 32.23
C ASN A 69 6.89 28.88 32.42
N GLN A 70 6.99 29.99 31.71
CA GLN A 70 8.05 30.99 31.93
C GLN A 70 7.90 31.70 33.27
N ILE A 71 6.66 32.04 33.68
CA ILE A 71 6.36 32.75 34.94
C ILE A 71 6.65 31.85 36.15
N PHE A 72 6.35 30.57 36.05
CA PHE A 72 6.49 29.62 37.17
C PHE A 72 7.77 28.77 37.14
N GLN A 73 8.76 29.15 36.34
CA GLN A 73 10.04 28.44 36.18
C GLN A 73 9.92 26.93 35.91
N ARG A 74 8.80 26.48 35.42
CA ARG A 74 8.63 25.13 34.94
C ARG A 74 9.19 25.05 33.54
N ASN A 75 10.34 24.40 33.36
CA ASN A 75 10.96 24.08 32.06
C ASN A 75 10.16 23.05 31.25
N SER A 76 8.82 23.10 31.28
CA SER A 76 8.00 22.22 30.47
C SER A 76 7.90 22.79 29.07
N LEU A 77 8.75 22.29 28.21
CA LEU A 77 8.70 22.52 26.77
C LEU A 77 7.38 21.97 26.22
N ALA A 78 6.82 22.63 25.21
CA ALA A 78 5.60 22.16 24.59
C ALA A 78 5.85 20.79 23.91
N LYS A 79 5.03 19.81 24.27
CA LYS A 79 5.00 18.48 23.66
C LYS A 79 3.68 18.24 22.97
N THR A 80 3.64 17.30 22.01
CA THR A 80 2.42 16.97 21.26
C THR A 80 1.29 16.46 22.15
N ASN A 81 0.09 16.46 21.56
CA ASN A 81 -1.21 16.38 22.17
C ASN A 81 -1.47 17.62 23.03
N THR A 82 -1.18 18.79 22.45
CA THR A 82 -1.33 20.08 23.08
C THR A 82 -1.87 21.14 22.13
N ARG A 83 -2.36 22.22 22.73
CA ARG A 83 -2.79 23.42 22.02
C ARG A 83 -1.83 24.56 22.25
N LEU A 84 -1.24 25.06 21.19
CA LEU A 84 -0.44 26.30 21.19
C LEU A 84 -1.40 27.47 20.90
N THR A 85 -1.43 28.44 21.79
CA THR A 85 -2.29 29.63 21.69
C THR A 85 -1.44 30.89 21.44
N ASN A 86 -2.09 31.97 21.03
CA ASN A 86 -1.48 33.29 20.84
C ASN A 86 -0.35 33.30 19.80
N LEU A 87 -0.49 32.47 18.75
CA LEU A 87 0.44 32.48 17.64
C LEU A 87 0.13 33.63 16.67
N ALA A 88 1.14 34.40 16.28
CA ALA A 88 0.97 35.41 15.25
C ALA A 88 0.57 34.76 13.90
N PRO A 89 -0.32 35.38 13.11
CA PRO A 89 -0.65 34.88 11.78
C PRO A 89 0.60 34.85 10.91
N ALA A 90 1.03 33.66 10.54
CA ALA A 90 2.23 33.44 9.74
C ALA A 90 2.29 31.99 9.23
N THR A 91 3.19 31.74 8.28
CA THR A 91 3.59 30.39 7.92
C THR A 91 4.73 29.94 8.84
N TYR A 92 4.52 28.84 9.54
CA TYR A 92 5.48 28.23 10.45
C TYR A 92 6.05 26.96 9.83
N GLN A 93 7.35 26.75 10.00
CA GLN A 93 7.95 25.43 9.80
C GLN A 93 7.78 24.67 11.12
N LEU A 94 6.84 23.74 11.13
CA LEU A 94 6.59 22.84 12.24
C LEU A 94 7.47 21.61 12.09
N ARG A 95 8.23 21.28 13.16
CA ARG A 95 9.01 20.07 13.27
C ARG A 95 8.68 19.37 14.58
N LEU A 96 8.47 18.06 14.50
CA LEU A 96 8.13 17.20 15.64
C LEU A 96 9.23 16.15 15.79
N GLU A 97 9.74 16.00 17.01
CA GLU A 97 10.81 15.05 17.32
C GLU A 97 10.44 14.18 18.52
N LEU A 98 10.63 12.88 18.35
CA LEU A 98 10.51 11.92 19.42
C LEU A 98 11.71 10.97 19.35
N SER A 99 12.34 10.70 20.48
CA SER A 99 13.50 9.80 20.52
C SER A 99 13.16 8.41 19.99
N GLY A 100 13.96 7.90 19.06
CA GLY A 100 13.72 6.62 18.39
C GLY A 100 12.75 6.68 17.21
N TYR A 101 12.28 7.87 16.84
CA TYR A 101 11.36 8.09 15.71
C TYR A 101 11.99 9.01 14.67
N ILE A 102 11.53 8.90 13.44
CA ILE A 102 11.90 9.77 12.34
C ILE A 102 11.28 11.15 12.58
N PRO A 103 12.07 12.25 12.54
CA PRO A 103 11.53 13.60 12.68
C PRO A 103 10.50 13.90 11.59
N TRP A 104 9.37 14.50 11.99
CA TRP A 104 8.34 14.93 11.06
C TRP A 104 8.39 16.45 10.89
N GLU A 105 8.33 16.93 9.65
CA GLU A 105 8.40 18.37 9.35
C GLU A 105 7.34 18.79 8.32
N ARG A 106 6.69 19.94 8.56
CA ARG A 106 5.72 20.53 7.63
C ARG A 106 5.65 22.03 7.75
N LYS A 107 5.43 22.72 6.62
CA LYS A 107 5.00 24.11 6.61
C LYS A 107 3.50 24.20 6.91
N THR A 108 3.15 25.01 7.90
CA THR A 108 1.78 25.16 8.38
C THR A 108 1.41 26.62 8.47
N VAL A 109 0.23 26.99 8.00
CA VAL A 109 -0.27 28.36 8.04
C VAL A 109 -1.19 28.54 9.25
N VAL A 110 -0.88 29.53 10.08
CA VAL A 110 -1.74 29.98 11.17
C VAL A 110 -2.44 31.26 10.71
N LYS A 111 -3.76 31.26 10.72
CA LYS A 111 -4.58 32.43 10.39
C LYS A 111 -5.13 33.09 11.66
N ALA A 112 -5.42 34.41 11.55
CA ALA A 112 -6.00 35.16 12.67
C ALA A 112 -7.40 34.65 13.03
N ASN A 113 -7.69 34.50 14.33
CA ASN A 113 -8.95 33.99 14.90
C ASN A 113 -9.31 32.55 14.48
N GLU A 114 -8.40 31.79 13.89
CA GLU A 114 -8.64 30.40 13.50
C GLU A 114 -7.84 29.43 14.36
N VAL A 115 -8.37 28.22 14.47
CA VAL A 115 -7.67 27.07 15.06
C VAL A 115 -7.18 26.20 13.91
N THR A 116 -5.87 26.13 13.76
CA THR A 116 -5.26 25.19 12.81
C THR A 116 -5.12 23.83 13.49
N ASN A 117 -5.83 22.83 13.00
CA ASN A 117 -5.72 21.47 13.52
C ASN A 117 -4.70 20.68 12.70
N ILE A 118 -3.72 20.06 13.38
CA ILE A 118 -2.65 19.27 12.80
C ILE A 118 -2.66 17.91 13.49
N GLY A 119 -3.09 16.91 12.76
CA GLY A 119 -3.12 15.55 13.27
C GLY A 119 -4.49 14.88 13.26
N PRO A 120 -4.53 13.66 13.77
CA PRO A 120 -3.41 12.93 14.38
C PRO A 120 -2.30 12.56 13.37
N ILE A 121 -1.06 12.94 13.67
CA ILE A 121 0.13 12.61 12.89
C ILE A 121 0.71 11.32 13.43
N ARG A 122 0.97 10.36 12.58
CA ARG A 122 1.74 9.17 12.94
C ARG A 122 3.22 9.44 12.84
N LEU A 123 3.96 9.17 13.91
CA LEU A 123 5.42 9.18 13.91
C LEU A 123 5.93 7.76 13.67
N PHE A 124 6.87 7.61 12.73
CA PHE A 124 7.43 6.33 12.34
C PHE A 124 8.73 6.04 13.09
N LYS A 125 8.91 4.80 13.56
CA LYS A 125 10.16 4.41 14.21
C LYS A 125 11.34 4.54 13.25
N ASN A 126 12.46 5.01 13.78
CA ASN A 126 13.75 5.01 13.07
C ASN A 126 14.47 3.70 13.38
N SER A 127 14.08 2.62 12.73
CA SER A 127 14.66 1.29 12.93
C SER A 127 15.59 0.88 11.80
N LYS A 128 16.43 -0.11 12.04
CA LYS A 128 17.25 -0.74 10.99
C LYS A 128 16.59 -2.02 10.51
N PRO A 129 16.77 -2.38 9.22
CA PRO A 129 16.29 -3.66 8.72
C PRO A 129 16.89 -4.85 9.48
N GLU A 130 16.04 -5.78 9.87
CA GLU A 130 16.43 -7.05 10.50
C GLU A 130 16.36 -8.18 9.51
N LEU A 131 17.46 -8.89 9.27
CA LEU A 131 17.48 -10.04 8.37
C LEU A 131 16.64 -11.17 8.96
N GLN A 132 15.66 -11.64 8.20
CA GLN A 132 14.81 -12.76 8.56
C GLN A 132 15.28 -14.07 7.91
N TYR A 133 15.72 -13.97 6.65
CA TYR A 133 16.16 -15.11 5.88
C TYR A 133 17.20 -14.70 4.83
N ASN A 134 18.26 -15.46 4.69
CA ASN A 134 19.28 -15.24 3.67
C ASN A 134 18.88 -15.93 2.38
N LEU A 135 18.79 -15.17 1.28
CA LEU A 135 18.50 -15.70 -0.06
C LEU A 135 19.82 -15.86 -0.81
N GLU A 136 20.16 -17.08 -1.19
CA GLU A 136 21.39 -17.37 -1.94
C GLU A 136 21.34 -16.85 -3.37
N LYS A 137 20.14 -16.68 -3.93
CA LYS A 137 19.90 -16.26 -5.31
C LYS A 137 18.84 -15.16 -5.41
N GLN A 138 18.95 -14.38 -6.49
CA GLN A 138 17.98 -13.32 -6.80
C GLN A 138 16.69 -13.85 -7.45
N ASP A 139 16.63 -15.12 -7.82
CA ASP A 139 15.46 -15.74 -8.42
C ASP A 139 14.51 -16.25 -7.33
N PHE A 140 13.42 -15.54 -7.16
CA PHE A 140 12.38 -15.87 -6.20
C PHE A 140 11.00 -15.62 -6.76
N LEU A 141 10.03 -16.35 -6.25
CA LEU A 141 8.60 -16.15 -6.51
C LEU A 141 7.89 -15.88 -5.19
N THR A 142 6.82 -15.12 -5.22
CA THR A 142 6.12 -14.74 -3.99
C THR A 142 4.63 -14.95 -4.14
N SER A 143 3.95 -15.27 -3.02
CA SER A 143 2.51 -15.13 -2.94
C SER A 143 2.10 -13.66 -3.11
N ALA A 144 0.88 -13.41 -3.58
CA ALA A 144 0.38 -12.06 -3.77
C ALA A 144 0.22 -11.29 -2.45
N ASP A 145 -0.08 -12.01 -1.36
CA ASP A 145 -0.16 -11.43 -0.01
C ASP A 145 1.23 -11.18 0.63
N GLY A 146 2.32 -11.55 -0.05
CA GLY A 146 3.69 -11.39 0.40
C GLY A 146 4.09 -12.22 1.62
N ARG A 147 3.26 -13.17 2.06
CA ARG A 147 3.54 -14.01 3.25
C ARG A 147 4.44 -15.19 2.96
N THR A 148 4.53 -15.58 1.70
CA THR A 148 5.32 -16.75 1.27
C THR A 148 6.28 -16.37 0.17
N VAL A 149 7.53 -16.79 0.33
CA VAL A 149 8.59 -16.67 -0.67
C VAL A 149 9.04 -18.06 -1.08
N LEU A 150 9.12 -18.28 -2.37
CA LEU A 150 9.58 -19.53 -2.98
C LEU A 150 10.89 -19.30 -3.69
N THR A 151 11.83 -20.21 -3.50
CA THR A 151 13.05 -20.31 -4.33
C THR A 151 13.16 -21.71 -4.88
N ILE A 152 13.64 -21.83 -6.12
CA ILE A 152 13.83 -23.12 -6.79
C ILE A 152 15.30 -23.23 -7.16
N THR A 153 15.97 -24.23 -6.58
CA THR A 153 17.39 -24.49 -6.85
C THR A 153 17.58 -25.95 -7.28
N GLY A 154 17.78 -26.14 -8.58
CA GLY A 154 17.80 -27.48 -9.16
C GLY A 154 16.48 -28.21 -8.96
N THR A 155 16.49 -29.30 -8.20
CA THR A 155 15.30 -30.07 -7.84
C THR A 155 14.66 -29.66 -6.51
N THR A 156 15.26 -28.72 -5.79
CA THR A 156 14.76 -28.31 -4.47
C THR A 156 13.89 -27.06 -4.57
N VAL A 157 12.65 -27.19 -4.11
CA VAL A 157 11.71 -26.07 -3.87
C VAL A 157 11.79 -25.73 -2.41
N THR A 158 12.20 -24.51 -2.12
CA THR A 158 12.21 -23.98 -0.75
C THR A 158 11.04 -23.01 -0.59
N VAL A 159 10.22 -23.25 0.41
CA VAL A 159 9.07 -22.40 0.78
C VAL A 159 9.41 -21.73 2.09
N PHE A 160 9.48 -20.41 2.10
CA PHE A 160 9.74 -19.63 3.30
C PHE A 160 8.49 -18.84 3.70
N GLN A 161 7.99 -19.07 4.91
CA GLN A 161 6.89 -18.34 5.51
C GLN A 161 7.45 -17.11 6.24
N VAL A 162 7.16 -15.93 5.72
CA VAL A 162 7.81 -14.67 6.11
C VAL A 162 7.54 -14.29 7.56
N GLN A 163 6.28 -14.38 8.01
CA GLN A 163 5.88 -13.98 9.36
C GLN A 163 6.30 -15.02 10.43
N GLU A 164 6.12 -16.30 10.11
CA GLU A 164 6.41 -17.42 10.99
C GLU A 164 7.91 -17.72 11.09
N LYS A 165 8.72 -17.15 10.18
CA LYS A 165 10.17 -17.40 10.04
C LYS A 165 10.49 -18.88 9.87
N LYS A 166 9.64 -19.60 9.16
CA LYS A 166 9.77 -21.04 8.92
C LYS A 166 10.15 -21.35 7.49
N GLU A 167 11.07 -22.30 7.35
CA GLU A 167 11.53 -22.82 6.07
C GLU A 167 11.07 -24.27 5.91
N PHE A 168 10.55 -24.58 4.72
CA PHE A 168 10.17 -25.93 4.32
C PHE A 168 10.83 -26.26 2.99
N LYS A 169 11.26 -27.51 2.82
CA LYS A 169 11.93 -27.97 1.61
C LYS A 169 11.22 -29.17 1.02
N LEU A 170 11.11 -29.16 -0.30
CA LEU A 170 10.54 -30.25 -1.07
C LEU A 170 11.43 -30.52 -2.28
N THR A 171 11.68 -31.78 -2.58
CA THR A 171 12.46 -32.17 -3.76
C THR A 171 11.53 -32.64 -4.87
N LEU A 172 11.56 -31.92 -6.01
CA LEU A 172 10.73 -32.21 -7.18
C LEU A 172 11.57 -32.13 -8.45
N ASN A 173 11.25 -32.98 -9.43
CA ASN A 173 11.84 -32.84 -10.75
C ASN A 173 11.02 -31.86 -11.59
N LEU A 174 11.56 -30.65 -11.77
CA LEU A 174 10.88 -29.51 -12.40
C LEU A 174 11.63 -29.05 -13.65
N PRO A 175 10.95 -28.46 -14.63
CA PRO A 175 11.58 -27.77 -15.74
C PRO A 175 12.33 -26.51 -15.25
N THR A 176 13.13 -25.93 -16.11
CA THR A 176 14.02 -24.80 -15.80
C THR A 176 13.24 -23.55 -15.34
N ASN A 177 12.03 -23.33 -15.86
CA ASN A 177 11.16 -22.19 -15.51
C ASN A 177 9.75 -22.72 -15.21
N PRO A 178 9.49 -23.26 -14.03
CA PRO A 178 8.17 -23.78 -13.69
C PRO A 178 7.15 -22.63 -13.52
N SER A 179 5.93 -22.87 -13.99
CA SER A 179 4.80 -21.98 -13.75
C SER A 179 4.30 -22.13 -12.30
N ILE A 180 3.83 -21.03 -11.71
CA ILE A 180 3.21 -21.03 -10.37
C ILE A 180 1.91 -20.24 -10.42
N PHE A 181 0.85 -20.85 -9.87
CA PHE A 181 -0.46 -20.23 -9.71
C PHE A 181 -0.97 -20.42 -8.29
N TRP A 182 -1.07 -19.32 -7.56
CA TRP A 182 -1.57 -19.30 -6.20
C TRP A 182 -3.08 -19.41 -6.15
N SER A 183 -3.59 -20.13 -5.13
CA SER A 183 -5.01 -20.09 -4.77
C SER A 183 -5.41 -18.68 -4.31
N GLU A 184 -6.68 -18.34 -4.36
CA GLU A 184 -7.14 -17.00 -3.98
C GLU A 184 -6.86 -16.67 -2.50
N ASN A 185 -6.99 -17.66 -1.62
CA ASN A 185 -6.63 -17.53 -0.20
C ASN A 185 -5.12 -17.56 0.06
N GLN A 186 -4.29 -17.78 -0.99
CA GLN A 186 -2.84 -17.85 -0.93
C GLN A 186 -2.28 -18.99 -0.02
N GLU A 187 -3.09 -19.96 0.35
CA GLU A 187 -2.66 -21.09 1.20
C GLU A 187 -2.02 -22.22 0.38
N ASN A 188 -2.44 -22.38 -0.87
CA ASN A 188 -1.96 -23.42 -1.78
C ASN A 188 -1.47 -22.81 -3.08
N PHE A 189 -0.65 -23.54 -3.81
CA PHE A 189 -0.23 -23.17 -5.16
C PHE A 189 -0.12 -24.40 -6.06
N VAL A 190 -0.41 -24.19 -7.34
CA VAL A 190 -0.12 -25.15 -8.40
C VAL A 190 1.27 -24.87 -8.95
N LEU A 191 2.12 -25.89 -8.99
CA LEU A 191 3.46 -25.80 -9.54
C LEU A 191 3.53 -26.61 -10.81
N ASN A 192 3.90 -25.94 -11.92
CA ASN A 192 4.09 -26.52 -13.26
C ASN A 192 2.88 -27.33 -13.77
N ASP A 193 1.67 -26.85 -13.52
CA ASP A 193 0.41 -27.53 -13.87
C ASP A 193 0.32 -28.99 -13.36
N THR A 194 1.20 -29.41 -12.46
CA THR A 194 1.38 -30.80 -12.05
C THR A 194 1.14 -31.03 -10.57
N TYR A 195 1.74 -30.20 -9.73
CA TYR A 195 1.68 -30.40 -8.27
C TYR A 195 0.83 -29.35 -7.59
N ILE A 196 -0.07 -29.78 -6.73
CA ILE A 196 -0.75 -28.92 -5.75
C ILE A 196 0.02 -29.01 -4.44
N ILE A 197 0.52 -27.89 -3.97
CA ILE A 197 1.42 -27.78 -2.82
C ILE A 197 0.87 -26.73 -1.86
N ASN A 198 0.94 -27.02 -0.55
CA ASN A 198 0.59 -26.06 0.49
C ASN A 198 1.79 -25.22 0.94
N ARG A 199 1.56 -24.24 1.81
CA ARG A 199 2.61 -23.38 2.37
C ARG A 199 3.66 -24.11 3.22
N GLN A 200 3.37 -25.33 3.66
CA GLN A 200 4.28 -26.20 4.40
C GLN A 200 5.15 -27.07 3.48
N ALA A 201 5.13 -26.81 2.18
CA ALA A 201 5.79 -27.60 1.14
C ALA A 201 5.34 -29.08 1.11
N GLU A 202 4.11 -29.36 1.53
CA GLU A 202 3.51 -30.68 1.41
C GLU A 202 2.75 -30.80 0.09
N ILE A 203 2.94 -31.89 -0.62
CA ILE A 203 2.18 -32.19 -1.83
C ILE A 203 0.79 -32.64 -1.39
N ILE A 204 -0.22 -31.80 -1.72
CA ILE A 204 -1.63 -32.14 -1.52
C ILE A 204 -2.07 -33.14 -2.59
N ASP A 205 -1.66 -32.90 -3.85
CA ASP A 205 -2.01 -33.75 -4.98
C ASP A 205 -0.95 -33.69 -6.09
N ASN A 206 -0.81 -34.80 -6.82
CA ASN A 206 -0.09 -34.88 -8.08
C ASN A 206 -1.10 -35.10 -9.21
N LEU A 207 -1.43 -34.03 -9.91
CA LEU A 207 -2.48 -34.00 -10.93
C LEU A 207 -2.24 -34.99 -12.05
N THR A 208 -0.98 -35.24 -12.45
CA THR A 208 -0.68 -36.24 -13.47
C THR A 208 -1.08 -37.65 -13.04
N THR A 209 -0.93 -37.95 -11.76
CA THR A 209 -1.35 -39.27 -11.20
C THR A 209 -2.86 -39.30 -11.03
N SER A 210 -3.45 -38.30 -10.44
CA SER A 210 -4.90 -38.28 -10.11
C SER A 210 -5.79 -38.22 -11.35
N LEU A 211 -5.34 -37.49 -12.39
CA LEU A 211 -6.04 -37.39 -13.68
C LEU A 211 -5.62 -38.46 -14.70
N SER A 212 -4.54 -39.21 -14.45
CA SER A 212 -3.92 -40.17 -15.37
C SER A 212 -3.38 -39.57 -16.69
N PHE A 213 -3.19 -38.26 -16.75
CA PHE A 213 -2.57 -37.51 -17.84
C PHE A 213 -2.07 -36.15 -17.33
N PRO A 214 -1.10 -35.49 -17.99
CA PRO A 214 -0.66 -34.16 -17.63
C PRO A 214 -1.70 -33.11 -18.06
N PRO A 215 -2.31 -32.37 -17.13
CA PRO A 215 -3.24 -31.29 -17.47
C PRO A 215 -2.48 -30.08 -18.02
N SER A 216 -3.21 -29.17 -18.66
CA SER A 216 -2.67 -27.89 -19.14
C SER A 216 -3.54 -26.71 -18.71
N PHE A 217 -2.94 -25.56 -18.62
CA PHE A 217 -3.63 -24.34 -18.18
C PHE A 217 -4.38 -24.52 -16.85
N VAL A 218 -3.71 -25.05 -15.84
CA VAL A 218 -4.34 -25.25 -14.52
C VAL A 218 -4.54 -23.92 -13.83
N ARG A 219 -5.77 -23.67 -13.36
CA ARG A 219 -6.15 -22.45 -12.63
C ARG A 219 -7.00 -22.84 -11.41
N TRP A 220 -6.89 -22.04 -10.37
CA TRP A 220 -7.76 -22.19 -9.20
C TRP A 220 -9.19 -21.72 -9.50
N GLY A 221 -10.17 -22.36 -8.88
CA GLY A 221 -11.51 -21.82 -8.77
C GLY A 221 -11.55 -20.62 -7.81
N ASN A 222 -12.47 -19.70 -8.01
CA ASN A 222 -12.69 -18.63 -7.05
C ASN A 222 -13.32 -19.17 -5.77
N ASP A 223 -12.91 -18.63 -4.63
CA ASP A 223 -13.43 -18.87 -3.27
C ASP A 223 -13.21 -20.29 -2.73
N ARG A 224 -12.63 -21.21 -3.49
CA ARG A 224 -12.38 -22.58 -3.05
C ARG A 224 -10.93 -22.99 -3.21
N SER A 225 -10.33 -23.43 -2.13
CA SER A 225 -8.97 -23.97 -2.11
C SER A 225 -8.90 -25.48 -2.38
N ASP A 226 -10.04 -26.12 -2.66
CA ASP A 226 -10.18 -27.56 -2.89
C ASP A 226 -10.53 -27.91 -4.34
N GLU A 227 -10.64 -26.93 -5.22
CA GLU A 227 -10.96 -27.16 -6.63
C GLU A 227 -10.04 -26.40 -7.58
N ILE A 228 -9.71 -27.06 -8.68
CA ILE A 228 -8.99 -26.47 -9.80
C ILE A 228 -9.77 -26.66 -11.10
N TYR A 229 -9.44 -25.83 -12.06
CA TYR A 229 -9.90 -25.98 -13.44
C TYR A 229 -8.70 -26.22 -14.33
N TYR A 230 -8.90 -27.01 -15.40
CA TYR A 230 -7.86 -27.29 -16.38
C TYR A 230 -8.47 -27.54 -17.75
N ILE A 231 -7.64 -27.49 -18.80
CA ILE A 231 -8.07 -27.73 -20.17
C ILE A 231 -7.47 -29.05 -20.70
N GLU A 232 -8.34 -29.89 -21.23
CA GLU A 232 -7.97 -31.11 -21.95
C GLU A 232 -8.84 -31.25 -23.21
N LYS A 233 -8.21 -31.57 -24.35
CA LYS A 233 -8.90 -31.81 -25.65
C LYS A 233 -9.96 -30.76 -25.98
N ASN A 234 -9.64 -29.49 -25.76
CA ASN A 234 -10.53 -28.34 -25.98
C ASN A 234 -11.81 -28.33 -25.13
N LYS A 235 -11.75 -28.92 -23.96
CA LYS A 235 -12.80 -28.90 -22.96
C LYS A 235 -12.25 -28.37 -21.64
N LEU A 236 -13.04 -27.59 -20.93
CA LEU A 236 -12.73 -27.14 -19.59
C LEU A 236 -13.31 -28.14 -18.60
N PHE A 237 -12.47 -28.62 -17.71
CA PHE A 237 -12.81 -29.53 -16.62
C PHE A 237 -12.65 -28.84 -15.27
N ARG A 238 -13.42 -29.29 -14.29
CA ARG A 238 -13.27 -28.99 -12.87
C ARG A 238 -12.86 -30.24 -12.13
N PHE A 239 -11.78 -30.17 -11.38
CA PHE A 239 -11.33 -31.25 -10.51
C PHE A 239 -11.38 -30.81 -9.06
N ILE A 240 -12.14 -31.56 -8.25
CA ILE A 240 -12.29 -31.37 -6.82
C ILE A 240 -11.45 -32.45 -6.13
N PHE A 241 -10.29 -32.07 -5.62
CA PHE A 241 -9.35 -33.06 -5.09
C PHE A 241 -9.77 -33.64 -3.71
N ALA A 242 -10.62 -32.92 -2.94
CA ALA A 242 -11.13 -33.45 -1.67
C ALA A 242 -11.89 -34.78 -1.81
N ASN A 243 -12.53 -35.03 -2.94
CA ASN A 243 -13.31 -36.26 -3.22
C ASN A 243 -12.92 -36.94 -4.53
N ASN A 244 -11.82 -36.52 -5.14
CA ASN A 244 -11.30 -37.02 -6.43
C ASN A 244 -12.35 -36.99 -7.56
N LYS A 245 -13.19 -35.93 -7.57
CA LYS A 245 -14.27 -35.76 -8.54
C LYS A 245 -13.83 -34.92 -9.71
N ASN A 246 -13.92 -35.48 -10.92
CA ASN A 246 -13.60 -34.82 -12.17
C ASN A 246 -14.87 -34.59 -13.01
N GLU A 247 -15.15 -33.36 -13.41
CA GLU A 247 -16.36 -32.98 -14.13
C GLU A 247 -16.04 -32.14 -15.36
N GLU A 248 -16.62 -32.50 -16.52
CA GLU A 248 -16.62 -31.64 -17.69
C GLU A 248 -17.52 -30.43 -17.39
N VAL A 249 -16.99 -29.23 -17.53
CA VAL A 249 -17.71 -27.98 -17.27
C VAL A 249 -18.30 -27.43 -18.55
N ILE A 250 -17.48 -27.35 -19.62
CA ILE A 250 -17.91 -26.77 -20.90
C ILE A 250 -16.99 -27.21 -22.03
N ASP A 251 -17.56 -27.43 -23.22
CA ASP A 251 -16.84 -27.63 -24.47
C ASP A 251 -16.48 -26.26 -25.08
N ILE A 252 -15.17 -26.03 -25.26
CA ILE A 252 -14.64 -24.76 -25.79
C ILE A 252 -14.12 -24.90 -27.24
N ASN A 253 -14.44 -26.00 -27.93
CA ASN A 253 -14.01 -26.23 -29.30
C ASN A 253 -14.42 -25.09 -30.26
N ALA A 254 -15.66 -24.62 -30.14
CA ALA A 254 -16.17 -23.51 -30.97
C ALA A 254 -15.38 -22.21 -30.72
N LEU A 255 -14.98 -21.98 -29.47
CA LEU A 255 -14.21 -20.84 -29.02
C LEU A 255 -12.80 -20.90 -29.60
N LEU A 256 -12.11 -22.03 -29.49
CA LEU A 256 -10.74 -22.24 -29.93
C LEU A 256 -10.61 -22.29 -31.46
N ARG A 257 -11.67 -22.63 -32.19
CA ARG A 257 -11.70 -22.47 -33.66
C ARG A 257 -11.62 -21.01 -34.12
N SER A 258 -12.02 -20.08 -33.25
CA SER A 258 -12.05 -18.66 -33.54
C SER A 258 -10.78 -17.92 -33.12
N GLY A 259 -9.90 -18.55 -32.33
CA GLY A 259 -8.65 -17.95 -31.86
C GLY A 259 -7.88 -18.82 -30.88
N ASP A 260 -6.62 -18.49 -30.66
CA ASP A 260 -5.77 -19.16 -29.68
C ASP A 260 -6.03 -18.64 -28.27
N LEU A 261 -5.98 -19.53 -27.26
CA LEU A 261 -6.14 -19.15 -25.89
C LEU A 261 -4.85 -18.51 -25.35
N TYR A 262 -4.97 -17.33 -24.78
CA TYR A 262 -3.88 -16.72 -24.00
C TYR A 262 -3.95 -17.12 -22.53
N ASP A 263 -5.11 -16.96 -21.92
CA ASP A 263 -5.34 -17.23 -20.51
C ASP A 263 -6.83 -17.31 -20.21
N TYR A 264 -7.19 -17.86 -19.04
CA TYR A 264 -8.56 -17.81 -18.57
C TYR A 264 -8.62 -17.62 -17.04
N LYS A 265 -9.74 -17.10 -16.56
CA LYS A 265 -10.07 -16.97 -15.14
C LYS A 265 -11.48 -17.48 -14.90
N VAL A 266 -11.64 -18.31 -13.89
CA VAL A 266 -12.95 -18.77 -13.41
C VAL A 266 -13.39 -17.86 -12.27
N ASP A 267 -14.64 -17.42 -12.31
CA ASP A 267 -15.33 -16.69 -11.28
C ASP A 267 -16.65 -17.41 -10.99
N ASN A 268 -17.21 -17.33 -9.80
CA ASN A 268 -18.34 -18.12 -9.25
C ASN A 268 -19.31 -18.74 -10.26
N ASN A 269 -19.78 -17.99 -11.25
CA ASN A 269 -20.71 -18.42 -12.28
C ASN A 269 -20.24 -18.17 -13.71
N HIS A 270 -18.99 -17.74 -13.90
CA HIS A 270 -18.47 -17.33 -15.19
C HIS A 270 -17.06 -17.86 -15.44
N VAL A 271 -16.76 -18.06 -16.71
CA VAL A 271 -15.38 -18.27 -17.15
C VAL A 271 -15.06 -17.16 -18.16
N HIS A 272 -14.00 -16.47 -17.88
CA HIS A 272 -13.46 -15.39 -18.73
C HIS A 272 -12.28 -15.94 -19.50
N PHE A 273 -12.34 -15.90 -20.83
CA PHE A 273 -11.28 -16.34 -21.72
C PHE A 273 -10.67 -15.15 -22.43
N ALA A 274 -9.35 -15.00 -22.37
CA ALA A 274 -8.62 -14.07 -23.22
C ALA A 274 -8.10 -14.79 -24.46
N LEU A 275 -8.55 -14.39 -25.62
CA LEU A 275 -8.27 -15.05 -26.89
C LEU A 275 -7.49 -14.17 -27.84
N LYS A 276 -6.59 -14.77 -28.60
CA LYS A 276 -5.94 -14.18 -29.75
C LYS A 276 -6.81 -14.41 -30.99
N LYS A 277 -7.15 -13.35 -31.69
CA LYS A 277 -7.75 -13.40 -33.04
C LYS A 277 -6.70 -13.04 -34.09
N THR A 278 -7.07 -13.13 -35.34
CA THR A 278 -6.14 -12.86 -36.48
C THR A 278 -5.56 -11.45 -36.48
N SER A 279 -6.31 -10.44 -36.00
CA SER A 279 -5.91 -9.02 -36.04
C SER A 279 -6.17 -8.26 -34.74
N ALA A 280 -6.64 -8.94 -33.68
CA ALA A 280 -6.98 -8.33 -32.41
C ALA A 280 -6.98 -9.38 -31.30
N ALA A 281 -7.22 -8.97 -30.05
CA ALA A 281 -7.59 -9.87 -28.97
C ALA A 281 -9.04 -9.69 -28.59
N GLU A 282 -9.62 -10.65 -27.90
CA GLU A 282 -11.00 -10.63 -27.45
C GLU A 282 -11.14 -11.29 -26.08
N ILE A 283 -11.99 -10.71 -25.26
CA ILE A 283 -12.49 -11.39 -24.06
C ILE A 283 -13.81 -12.06 -24.41
N VAL A 284 -13.92 -13.34 -24.06
CA VAL A 284 -15.17 -14.09 -24.11
C VAL A 284 -15.54 -14.51 -22.71
N VAL A 285 -16.74 -14.17 -22.28
CA VAL A 285 -17.30 -14.53 -20.99
C VAL A 285 -18.38 -15.59 -21.23
N LEU A 286 -18.18 -16.78 -20.68
CA LEU A 286 -19.17 -17.87 -20.69
C LEU A 286 -19.83 -17.99 -19.31
N TYR A 287 -21.14 -18.17 -19.33
CA TYR A 287 -21.94 -18.36 -18.11
C TYR A 287 -22.12 -19.84 -17.83
N LEU A 288 -21.61 -20.34 -16.69
CA LEU A 288 -21.59 -21.76 -16.36
C LEU A 288 -23.00 -22.40 -16.28
N ASN A 289 -24.00 -21.62 -15.90
CA ASN A 289 -25.37 -22.08 -15.72
C ASN A 289 -26.32 -21.64 -16.86
N SER A 290 -25.79 -21.20 -17.99
CA SER A 290 -26.59 -20.69 -19.10
C SER A 290 -25.83 -20.82 -20.42
N PRO A 291 -26.49 -21.10 -21.56
CA PRO A 291 -25.83 -21.14 -22.86
C PRO A 291 -25.42 -19.75 -23.37
N ARG A 292 -25.44 -18.75 -22.51
CA ARG A 292 -25.09 -17.37 -22.88
C ARG A 292 -23.59 -17.17 -22.93
N GLN A 293 -23.21 -16.33 -23.88
CA GLN A 293 -21.86 -15.78 -23.94
C GLN A 293 -21.93 -14.29 -24.18
N ALA A 294 -20.92 -13.59 -23.69
CA ALA A 294 -20.71 -12.17 -23.97
C ALA A 294 -19.29 -11.96 -24.42
N THR A 295 -19.07 -11.01 -25.32
CA THR A 295 -17.74 -10.73 -25.87
C THR A 295 -17.42 -9.26 -25.79
N ALA A 296 -16.14 -8.93 -25.61
CA ALA A 296 -15.63 -7.58 -25.71
C ALA A 296 -14.28 -7.56 -26.44
N PRO A 297 -14.07 -6.61 -27.35
CA PRO A 297 -12.81 -6.50 -28.05
C PRO A 297 -11.71 -5.98 -27.11
N LEU A 298 -10.49 -6.47 -27.33
CA LEU A 298 -9.26 -5.98 -26.73
C LEU A 298 -8.32 -5.46 -27.85
N PRO A 299 -7.48 -4.48 -27.56
CA PRO A 299 -6.38 -4.13 -28.45
C PRO A 299 -5.51 -5.34 -28.79
N ASP A 300 -4.75 -5.26 -29.88
CA ASP A 300 -3.78 -6.30 -30.21
C ASP A 300 -2.70 -6.40 -29.13
N GLY A 301 -2.47 -7.61 -28.62
CA GLY A 301 -1.54 -7.88 -27.53
C GLY A 301 -1.71 -9.28 -26.97
N THR A 302 -0.86 -9.64 -26.01
CA THR A 302 -0.91 -10.90 -25.26
C THR A 302 -1.35 -10.59 -23.83
N TYR A 303 -2.40 -11.26 -23.36
CA TYR A 303 -3.09 -10.93 -22.12
C TYR A 303 -3.01 -12.05 -21.09
N HIS A 304 -2.81 -11.65 -19.82
CA HIS A 304 -2.93 -12.54 -18.67
C HIS A 304 -3.84 -11.92 -17.61
N PHE A 305 -4.63 -12.77 -16.95
CA PHE A 305 -5.40 -12.37 -15.78
C PHE A 305 -4.48 -12.17 -14.58
N ILE A 306 -4.70 -11.10 -13.84
CA ILE A 306 -4.05 -10.90 -12.54
C ILE A 306 -4.83 -11.69 -11.49
N SER A 307 -4.20 -12.70 -10.90
CA SER A 307 -4.83 -13.65 -9.98
C SER A 307 -5.13 -13.09 -8.60
N ASP A 308 -4.41 -12.05 -8.20
CA ASP A 308 -4.48 -11.44 -6.86
C ASP A 308 -5.50 -10.31 -6.72
N ALA A 309 -6.19 -9.97 -7.80
CA ALA A 309 -7.18 -8.90 -7.83
C ALA A 309 -8.53 -9.34 -7.26
N LYS A 310 -8.65 -9.35 -5.94
CA LYS A 310 -9.90 -9.71 -5.23
C LYS A 310 -11.09 -8.92 -5.73
N ASN A 311 -12.18 -9.61 -6.10
CA ASN A 311 -13.44 -9.03 -6.59
C ASN A 311 -13.32 -8.13 -7.82
N LYS A 312 -12.19 -8.14 -8.52
CA LYS A 312 -11.97 -7.42 -9.77
C LYS A 312 -11.34 -8.35 -10.80
N ILE A 313 -11.75 -8.22 -12.04
CA ILE A 313 -11.16 -8.96 -13.13
C ILE A 313 -10.23 -8.02 -13.86
N LEU A 314 -8.95 -8.18 -13.60
CA LEU A 314 -7.89 -7.38 -14.19
C LEU A 314 -7.11 -8.19 -15.22
N LEU A 315 -6.83 -7.57 -16.36
CA LEU A 315 -6.00 -8.12 -17.42
C LEU A 315 -4.77 -7.26 -17.63
N LEU A 316 -3.63 -7.89 -17.74
CA LEU A 316 -2.36 -7.25 -18.06
C LEU A 316 -1.95 -7.62 -19.49
N GLU A 317 -1.77 -6.63 -20.34
CA GLU A 317 -1.07 -6.81 -21.61
C GLU A 317 0.43 -6.92 -21.34
N THR A 318 1.09 -7.99 -21.82
CA THR A 318 2.45 -8.36 -21.36
C THR A 318 3.57 -7.50 -21.92
N LYS A 319 3.43 -6.97 -23.14
CA LYS A 319 4.47 -6.19 -23.82
C LYS A 319 4.44 -4.72 -23.43
N LYS A 320 3.28 -4.09 -23.56
CA LYS A 320 3.08 -2.66 -23.24
C LYS A 320 2.88 -2.41 -21.75
N LYS A 321 2.62 -3.49 -20.99
CA LYS A 321 2.25 -3.40 -19.58
C LYS A 321 0.99 -2.54 -19.35
N ASP A 322 0.04 -2.61 -20.26
CA ASP A 322 -1.23 -1.91 -20.12
C ASP A 322 -2.19 -2.74 -19.26
N LEU A 323 -2.76 -2.13 -18.23
CA LEU A 323 -3.69 -2.77 -17.29
C LEU A 323 -5.13 -2.42 -17.65
N TYR A 324 -5.95 -3.43 -17.79
CA TYR A 324 -7.38 -3.30 -18.11
C TYR A 324 -8.24 -3.86 -16.98
N LEU A 325 -9.34 -3.19 -16.69
CA LEU A 325 -10.42 -3.66 -15.83
C LEU A 325 -11.57 -4.17 -16.71
N LEU A 326 -12.01 -5.39 -16.42
CA LEU A 326 -13.21 -5.96 -17.01
C LEU A 326 -14.37 -5.78 -16.03
N GLU A 327 -15.38 -5.03 -16.45
CA GLU A 327 -16.62 -4.81 -15.71
C GLU A 327 -17.74 -5.58 -16.38
N GLN A 328 -18.50 -6.33 -15.60
CA GLN A 328 -19.72 -6.98 -16.07
C GLN A 328 -20.92 -6.08 -15.82
N PRO A 329 -21.62 -5.62 -16.87
CA PRO A 329 -22.79 -4.79 -16.67
C PRO A 329 -23.96 -5.60 -16.09
N LEU A 330 -24.72 -4.97 -15.21
CA LEU A 330 -26.03 -5.44 -14.75
C LEU A 330 -27.11 -4.62 -15.47
N PRO A 331 -28.14 -5.23 -16.07
CA PRO A 331 -28.42 -6.67 -16.17
C PRO A 331 -27.54 -7.39 -17.21
N LEU A 332 -27.40 -8.70 -17.06
CA LEU A 332 -26.52 -9.64 -17.78
C LEU A 332 -26.72 -9.74 -19.33
N PHE A 333 -27.34 -8.77 -19.95
CA PHE A 333 -27.66 -8.77 -21.39
C PHE A 333 -26.68 -7.92 -22.23
N PHE A 334 -25.82 -7.16 -21.58
CA PHE A 334 -24.86 -6.28 -22.26
C PHE A 334 -23.48 -6.91 -22.35
N SER A 335 -22.73 -6.53 -23.39
CA SER A 335 -21.32 -6.89 -23.48
C SER A 335 -20.53 -6.36 -22.30
N PRO A 336 -19.55 -7.11 -21.79
CA PRO A 336 -18.68 -6.64 -20.73
C PRO A 336 -17.93 -5.40 -21.20
N ARG A 337 -17.76 -4.45 -20.28
CA ARG A 337 -16.99 -3.24 -20.55
C ARG A 337 -15.53 -3.47 -20.20
N VAL A 338 -14.64 -3.21 -21.15
CA VAL A 338 -13.20 -3.21 -20.94
C VAL A 338 -12.72 -1.79 -20.80
N THR A 339 -12.15 -1.45 -19.66
CA THR A 339 -11.67 -0.10 -19.38
C THR A 339 -10.15 -0.14 -19.17
N LEU A 340 -9.41 0.67 -19.92
CA LEU A 340 -7.98 0.86 -19.69
C LEU A 340 -7.80 1.63 -18.37
N VAL A 341 -7.19 0.97 -17.38
CA VAL A 341 -6.92 1.55 -16.05
C VAL A 341 -5.55 2.22 -16.01
N ALA A 342 -4.53 1.56 -16.55
CA ALA A 342 -3.17 2.07 -16.52
C ALA A 342 -2.40 1.73 -17.80
N LYS A 343 -1.51 2.66 -18.20
CA LYS A 343 -0.45 2.40 -19.18
C LYS A 343 0.88 2.22 -18.45
N ASN A 344 1.74 1.33 -18.97
CA ASN A 344 3.03 1.03 -18.35
C ASN A 344 2.90 0.65 -16.85
N TYR A 345 1.92 -0.17 -16.52
CA TYR A 345 1.73 -0.68 -15.17
C TYR A 345 2.97 -1.40 -14.65
N THR A 346 3.37 -1.11 -13.43
CA THR A 346 4.50 -1.75 -12.76
C THR A 346 4.04 -2.65 -11.63
N VAL A 347 3.24 -2.10 -10.71
CA VAL A 347 2.76 -2.79 -9.52
C VAL A 347 1.47 -2.14 -9.03
N GLY A 348 0.63 -2.89 -8.35
CA GLY A 348 -0.61 -2.37 -7.78
C GLY A 348 -0.98 -3.01 -6.46
N TRP A 349 -1.87 -2.35 -5.76
CA TRP A 349 -2.57 -2.80 -4.58
C TRP A 349 -4.07 -2.55 -4.78
N TRP A 350 -4.89 -3.52 -4.37
CA TRP A 350 -6.33 -3.49 -4.63
C TRP A 350 -7.15 -3.70 -3.36
N ASP A 351 -8.25 -2.98 -3.28
CA ASP A 351 -9.31 -3.20 -2.31
C ASP A 351 -10.65 -3.28 -3.08
N LYS A 352 -11.74 -3.58 -2.36
CA LYS A 352 -13.08 -3.76 -2.95
C LYS A 352 -13.47 -2.63 -3.92
N ASN A 353 -13.18 -1.38 -3.56
CA ASN A 353 -13.68 -0.20 -4.28
C ASN A 353 -12.58 0.57 -5.02
N LYS A 354 -11.31 0.30 -4.79
CA LYS A 354 -10.24 1.06 -5.43
C LYS A 354 -9.06 0.21 -5.86
N VAL A 355 -8.37 0.70 -6.86
CA VAL A 355 -7.10 0.20 -7.34
C VAL A 355 -6.07 1.30 -7.15
N LEU A 356 -5.09 1.05 -6.30
CA LEU A 356 -3.89 1.87 -6.21
C LEU A 356 -2.83 1.23 -7.10
N TYR A 357 -2.29 1.97 -8.07
CA TYR A 357 -1.31 1.43 -8.97
C TYR A 357 -0.17 2.38 -9.23
N ALA A 358 0.96 1.81 -9.61
CA ALA A 358 2.13 2.55 -10.03
C ALA A 358 2.44 2.30 -11.50
N THR A 359 2.85 3.35 -12.17
CA THR A 359 3.67 3.34 -13.37
C THR A 359 5.14 3.51 -12.96
N PRO A 360 6.12 3.49 -13.84
CA PRO A 360 7.52 3.66 -13.41
C PRO A 360 7.79 4.91 -12.56
N PHE A 361 7.04 5.99 -12.77
CA PHE A 361 7.32 7.29 -12.13
C PHE A 361 6.12 7.94 -11.46
N GLU A 362 4.94 7.31 -11.46
CA GLU A 362 3.72 7.90 -10.91
C GLU A 362 2.96 6.89 -10.07
N ILE A 363 2.35 7.36 -8.99
CA ILE A 363 1.33 6.62 -8.24
C ILE A 363 -0.01 7.24 -8.53
N ARG A 364 -0.98 6.40 -8.86
CA ARG A 364 -2.34 6.79 -9.19
C ARG A 364 -3.34 5.92 -8.45
N GLU A 365 -4.50 6.48 -8.19
CA GLU A 365 -5.65 5.80 -7.61
C GLU A 365 -6.78 5.78 -8.64
N TRP A 366 -7.35 4.62 -8.87
CA TRP A 366 -8.56 4.43 -9.66
C TRP A 366 -9.71 4.06 -8.72
N ASN A 367 -10.78 4.85 -8.76
CA ASN A 367 -11.99 4.62 -7.98
C ASN A 367 -13.20 5.03 -8.79
N ASP A 368 -14.18 4.12 -8.96
CA ASP A 368 -15.47 4.36 -9.63
C ASP A 368 -15.38 5.19 -10.93
N ASN A 369 -14.49 4.79 -11.84
CA ASN A 369 -14.20 5.45 -13.11
C ASN A 369 -13.51 6.83 -13.03
N HIS A 370 -13.02 7.20 -11.85
CA HIS A 370 -12.20 8.40 -11.68
C HIS A 370 -10.76 8.02 -11.39
N GLU A 371 -9.86 8.59 -12.17
CA GLU A 371 -8.42 8.46 -11.97
C GLU A 371 -7.89 9.70 -11.27
N LYS A 372 -7.11 9.50 -10.19
CA LYS A 372 -6.46 10.54 -9.43
C LYS A 372 -4.96 10.31 -9.39
N LEU A 373 -4.18 11.29 -9.83
CA LEU A 373 -2.74 11.29 -9.60
C LEU A 373 -2.47 11.60 -8.11
N ILE A 374 -1.75 10.69 -7.46
CA ILE A 374 -1.33 10.85 -6.06
C ILE A 374 0.01 11.59 -6.00
N SER A 375 1.03 11.09 -6.71
CA SER A 375 2.35 11.69 -6.69
C SER A 375 3.19 11.26 -7.89
N ARG A 376 4.27 12.03 -8.16
CA ARG A 376 5.30 11.75 -9.16
C ARG A 376 6.67 11.65 -8.54
N PHE A 377 7.50 10.78 -9.07
CA PHE A 377 8.84 10.49 -8.56
C PHE A 377 9.86 10.55 -9.69
N GLY A 378 11.10 10.89 -9.33
CA GLY A 378 12.24 10.88 -10.26
C GLY A 378 12.87 9.50 -10.45
N GLU A 379 12.48 8.52 -9.63
CA GLU A 379 13.04 7.17 -9.59
C GLU A 379 11.97 6.11 -9.90
N GLY A 380 12.41 4.96 -10.41
CA GLY A 380 11.52 3.87 -10.77
C GLY A 380 10.84 3.25 -9.56
N ILE A 381 9.50 3.18 -9.60
CA ILE A 381 8.68 2.57 -8.54
C ILE A 381 8.65 1.06 -8.75
N ILE A 382 8.96 0.30 -7.69
CA ILE A 382 8.97 -1.16 -7.69
C ILE A 382 7.96 -1.78 -6.73
N GLY A 383 7.42 -1.00 -5.80
CA GLY A 383 6.43 -1.47 -4.84
C GLY A 383 5.48 -0.36 -4.39
N VAL A 384 4.21 -0.71 -4.20
CA VAL A 384 3.20 0.17 -3.64
C VAL A 384 2.29 -0.63 -2.71
N GLY A 385 1.89 -0.01 -1.62
CA GLY A 385 0.96 -0.57 -0.66
C GLY A 385 0.19 0.52 0.06
N GLN A 386 -0.89 0.17 0.75
CA GLN A 386 -1.65 1.11 1.55
C GLN A 386 -1.74 0.63 2.99
N LEU A 387 -1.45 1.53 3.92
CA LEU A 387 -1.71 1.34 5.34
C LEU A 387 -3.16 1.72 5.64
N ARG A 388 -3.85 0.85 6.38
CA ARG A 388 -5.31 0.99 6.58
C ARG A 388 -5.70 2.14 7.49
N LYS A 389 -4.86 2.41 8.50
CA LYS A 389 -5.22 3.31 9.61
C LYS A 389 -5.41 4.78 9.19
N ASN A 390 -4.55 5.31 8.31
CA ASN A 390 -4.54 6.74 7.96
C ASN A 390 -4.56 7.03 6.46
N ASN A 391 -4.95 6.06 5.62
CA ASN A 391 -4.83 6.18 4.16
C ASN A 391 -3.41 6.52 3.66
N GLU A 392 -2.40 6.17 4.44
CA GLU A 392 -1.00 6.36 4.10
C GLU A 392 -0.61 5.39 2.98
N ILE A 393 0.18 5.85 2.02
CA ILE A 393 0.64 5.04 0.91
C ILE A 393 2.12 4.72 1.11
N LEU A 394 2.44 3.44 1.18
CA LEU A 394 3.80 2.96 1.18
C LEU A 394 4.30 2.87 -0.26
N LEU A 395 5.49 3.37 -0.49
CA LEU A 395 6.18 3.37 -1.76
C LEU A 395 7.56 2.75 -1.60
N ALA A 396 7.95 1.88 -2.54
CA ALA A 396 9.33 1.44 -2.68
C ALA A 396 9.87 1.82 -4.07
N THR A 397 11.05 2.40 -4.09
CA THR A 397 11.94 2.52 -5.24
C THR A 397 13.08 1.52 -5.09
N LYS A 398 14.01 1.49 -6.04
CA LYS A 398 15.13 0.54 -6.00
C LYS A 398 16.02 0.70 -4.76
N ASP A 399 16.10 1.88 -4.18
CA ASP A 399 17.02 2.22 -3.08
C ASP A 399 16.36 2.90 -1.87
N ASN A 400 15.03 3.07 -1.89
CA ASN A 400 14.32 3.81 -0.85
C ASN A 400 12.94 3.23 -0.57
N ILE A 401 12.53 3.25 0.70
CA ILE A 401 11.16 2.97 1.16
C ILE A 401 10.63 4.23 1.83
N GLN A 402 9.48 4.71 1.35
CA GLN A 402 8.87 5.96 1.80
C GLN A 402 7.39 5.76 2.12
N ILE A 403 6.87 6.62 2.98
CA ILE A 403 5.43 6.78 3.20
C ILE A 403 5.00 8.13 2.64
N ILE A 404 3.90 8.11 1.91
CA ILE A 404 3.21 9.30 1.42
C ILE A 404 2.00 9.50 2.33
N GLU A 405 1.96 10.62 3.04
CA GLU A 405 0.80 11.04 3.81
C GLU A 405 -0.25 11.63 2.86
N SER A 406 -1.40 10.96 2.72
CA SER A 406 -2.51 11.45 1.93
C SER A 406 -3.52 12.16 2.84
N GLY A 407 -3.72 13.46 2.71
CA GLY A 407 -4.80 14.14 3.43
C GLY A 407 -4.60 15.59 3.84
N GLY A 408 -3.60 16.29 3.35
CA GLY A 408 -3.48 17.74 3.60
C GLY A 408 -3.87 18.58 2.39
N GLU A 409 -4.46 19.76 2.62
CA GLU A 409 -4.78 20.75 1.57
C GLU A 409 -3.56 21.25 0.78
N LEU A 410 -2.35 20.98 1.26
CA LEU A 410 -1.09 21.47 0.71
C LEU A 410 -0.08 20.32 0.58
N PHE A 411 -0.12 19.62 -0.56
CA PHE A 411 0.88 18.63 -1.00
C PHE A 411 1.04 17.36 -0.14
N ASN A 412 1.12 16.23 -0.82
CA ASN A 412 1.49 14.95 -0.22
C ASN A 412 2.91 15.05 0.34
N GLN A 413 3.06 14.85 1.64
CA GLN A 413 4.36 14.80 2.28
C GLN A 413 4.91 13.38 2.24
N THR A 414 6.21 13.24 1.99
CA THR A 414 6.89 11.94 2.02
C THR A 414 7.78 11.84 3.24
N VAL A 415 7.70 10.71 3.94
CA VAL A 415 8.60 10.35 5.03
C VAL A 415 9.44 9.17 4.56
N SER A 416 10.77 9.32 4.52
CA SER A 416 11.68 8.22 4.18
C SER A 416 11.85 7.31 5.40
N LEU A 417 11.45 6.05 5.26
CA LEU A 417 11.62 5.02 6.29
C LEU A 417 13.00 4.36 6.19
N LEU A 418 13.50 4.17 4.97
CA LEU A 418 14.74 3.47 4.69
C LEU A 418 15.34 4.01 3.40
N SER A 419 16.65 4.26 3.38
CA SER A 419 17.38 4.73 2.20
C SER A 419 18.74 4.05 2.09
N GLY A 420 19.29 3.99 0.87
CA GLY A 420 20.60 3.39 0.60
C GLY A 420 20.62 1.87 0.69
N VAL A 421 19.49 1.22 0.43
CA VAL A 421 19.33 -0.24 0.45
C VAL A 421 18.82 -0.68 -0.91
N GLU A 422 19.46 -1.67 -1.53
CA GLU A 422 18.95 -2.22 -2.77
C GLU A 422 17.70 -3.06 -2.50
N ILE A 423 16.55 -2.60 -3.01
CA ILE A 423 15.25 -3.25 -2.82
C ILE A 423 14.85 -3.95 -4.12
N ALA A 424 14.58 -5.25 -4.03
CA ALA A 424 14.10 -6.04 -5.16
C ALA A 424 12.57 -6.13 -5.17
N LYS A 425 11.93 -6.28 -4.00
CA LYS A 425 10.48 -6.42 -3.89
C LYS A 425 9.97 -6.07 -2.49
N LEU A 426 8.86 -5.36 -2.41
CA LEU A 426 8.02 -5.31 -1.21
C LEU A 426 7.23 -6.62 -1.08
N LEU A 427 7.15 -7.15 0.12
CA LEU A 427 6.37 -8.36 0.44
C LEU A 427 5.10 -7.99 1.18
N LEU A 428 5.10 -8.19 2.48
CA LEU A 428 3.98 -7.95 3.37
C LEU A 428 4.11 -6.60 4.06
N VAL A 429 3.00 -5.88 4.15
CA VAL A 429 2.89 -4.63 4.90
C VAL A 429 1.80 -4.78 5.96
N ASN A 430 2.16 -4.62 7.22
CA ASN A 430 1.25 -4.51 8.35
C ASN A 430 1.22 -3.07 8.86
N GLU A 431 0.44 -2.80 9.89
CA GLU A 431 0.35 -1.44 10.47
C GLU A 431 1.68 -0.90 11.03
N ASN A 432 2.56 -1.77 11.52
CA ASN A 432 3.81 -1.37 12.19
C ASN A 432 5.07 -2.01 11.60
N ASP A 433 4.90 -2.94 10.67
CA ASP A 433 5.99 -3.72 10.08
C ASP A 433 5.83 -3.82 8.57
N LEU A 434 6.93 -3.78 7.87
CA LEU A 434 6.98 -4.21 6.48
C LEU A 434 8.08 -5.27 6.30
N TYR A 435 7.88 -6.10 5.28
CA TYR A 435 8.88 -7.06 4.85
C TYR A 435 9.24 -6.78 3.40
N PHE A 436 10.52 -6.90 3.09
CA PHE A 436 11.01 -6.70 1.73
C PHE A 436 12.16 -7.68 1.41
N ILE A 437 12.36 -7.91 0.12
CA ILE A 437 13.54 -8.60 -0.39
C ILE A 437 14.50 -7.55 -0.91
N GLY A 438 15.78 -7.70 -0.56
CA GLY A 438 16.80 -6.76 -1.00
C GLY A 438 18.19 -7.08 -0.49
N ASN A 439 19.13 -6.18 -0.77
CA ASN A 439 20.50 -6.27 -0.30
C ASN A 439 20.77 -5.16 0.71
N TYR A 440 21.04 -5.54 1.93
CA TYR A 440 21.44 -4.64 3.02
C TYR A 440 22.74 -5.13 3.66
N ASN A 441 23.73 -4.24 3.80
CA ASN A 441 25.05 -4.58 4.32
C ASN A 441 25.70 -5.77 3.60
N ASN A 442 25.63 -5.82 2.27
CA ASN A 442 26.17 -6.90 1.40
C ASN A 442 25.53 -8.29 1.63
N THR A 443 24.37 -8.34 2.25
CA THR A 443 23.62 -9.58 2.42
C THR A 443 22.31 -9.48 1.65
N TYR A 444 22.09 -10.42 0.72
CA TYR A 444 20.82 -10.48 -0.01
C TYR A 444 19.84 -11.39 0.72
N GLY A 445 18.66 -10.88 1.03
CA GLY A 445 17.71 -11.65 1.85
C GLY A 445 16.35 -11.02 2.02
N ILE A 446 15.57 -11.64 2.90
CA ILE A 446 14.28 -11.15 3.36
C ILE A 446 14.53 -10.36 4.64
N TYR A 447 14.07 -9.13 4.65
CA TYR A 447 14.24 -8.20 5.77
C TYR A 447 12.90 -7.78 6.35
N LYS A 448 12.87 -7.58 7.65
CA LYS A 448 11.81 -6.91 8.40
C LYS A 448 12.26 -5.50 8.74
N LEU A 449 11.40 -4.51 8.53
CA LEU A 449 11.56 -3.13 9.00
C LEU A 449 10.35 -2.76 9.86
N GLU A 450 10.59 -2.39 11.11
CA GLU A 450 9.60 -1.80 11.99
C GLU A 450 9.51 -0.29 11.75
N PHE A 451 8.31 0.29 11.79
CA PHE A 451 8.13 1.72 11.55
C PHE A 451 6.96 2.35 12.32
#